data_8f60da575207a968d9a63f1770e8729c
#
_entry.id   8f60da575207a968d9a63f1770e8729c
#
_cell.length_a   1.000
_cell.length_b   1.000
_cell.length_c   1.000
_cell.angle_alpha   90.00
_cell.angle_beta   90.00
_cell.angle_gamma   90.00
#
_symmetry.space_group_name_H-M   'P 1'
#
loop_
_entity.id
_entity.type
_entity.pdbx_description
1 polymer ?
#
loop_
_entity_poly.entity_id
_entity_poly.type
_entity_poly.pdbx_seq_one_letter_code
_entity_poly.pdbx_strand_id
1 'polypeptide(L)'
;MRVQFIKNVHFTRLLKTNGRLREFNFRKFKGAQEDLFSVDLSDDRGNRIIFHMQKDGSTWKITPQEEVPVWISEKEDKLHELIEEELHKI
;
A
#
# COMPACT_ATOMS: atom_id res chain seq x y z
N MET A 1 6.43 9.14 33.47
CA MET A 1 5.62 8.88 32.27
C MET A 1 6.49 8.61 31.08
N ARG A 2 6.09 7.72 30.28
CA ARG A 2 6.89 7.34 29.15
C ARG A 2 6.23 7.74 27.85
N VAL A 3 6.98 8.41 27.01
CA VAL A 3 6.50 8.77 25.69
C VAL A 3 6.70 7.58 24.78
N GLN A 4 5.64 7.18 24.15
CA GLN A 4 5.71 6.08 23.22
C GLN A 4 5.67 6.62 21.82
N PHE A 5 6.73 6.38 21.08
CA PHE A 5 6.78 6.81 19.70
C PHE A 5 6.23 5.70 18.83
N ILE A 6 5.15 6.01 18.16
CA ILE A 6 4.61 5.09 17.20
C ILE A 6 5.15 5.51 15.85
N LYS A 7 6.01 4.69 15.33
CA LYS A 7 6.66 5.00 14.07
C LYS A 7 5.66 4.87 12.94
N ASN A 8 5.49 5.94 12.19
CA ASN A 8 4.66 5.91 11.01
C ASN A 8 5.47 5.32 9.88
N VAL A 9 4.93 4.28 9.26
CA VAL A 9 5.55 3.72 8.08
C VAL A 9 4.92 4.43 6.89
N HIS A 10 5.74 5.18 6.18
CA HIS A 10 5.27 5.94 5.04
C HIS A 10 6.36 5.92 3.98
N PHE A 11 6.04 5.44 2.80
CA PHE A 11 7.05 5.35 1.75
C PHE A 11 6.38 5.42 0.39
N THR A 12 7.18 5.75 -0.60
CA THR A 12 6.75 5.85 -1.99
C THR A 12 7.60 4.93 -2.83
N ARG A 13 6.98 4.19 -3.71
CA ARG A 13 7.69 3.30 -4.62
C ARG A 13 7.14 3.46 -6.02
N LEU A 14 8.03 3.33 -6.98
CA LEU A 14 7.63 3.36 -8.39
C LEU A 14 7.32 1.95 -8.83
N LEU A 15 6.25 1.82 -9.57
CA LEU A 15 5.84 0.53 -10.09
C LEU A 15 5.27 0.73 -11.48
N LYS A 16 5.76 -0.06 -12.42
CA LYS A 16 5.23 0.03 -13.78
C LYS A 16 3.93 -0.74 -13.87
N THR A 17 2.88 -0.05 -14.25
CA THR A 17 1.59 -0.68 -14.41
C THR A 17 0.84 0.05 -15.50
N ASN A 18 0.14 -0.73 -16.33
CA ASN A 18 -0.61 -0.21 -17.48
C ASN A 18 0.29 0.63 -18.38
N GLY A 19 1.53 0.13 -18.60
CA GLY A 19 2.45 0.73 -19.53
C GLY A 19 3.21 1.95 -19.05
N ARG A 20 3.04 2.37 -17.79
CA ARG A 20 3.68 3.58 -17.29
C ARG A 20 4.18 3.36 -15.87
N LEU A 21 5.26 4.06 -15.54
CA LEU A 21 5.74 4.12 -14.17
C LEU A 21 4.84 5.05 -13.37
N ARG A 22 4.36 4.57 -12.24
CA ARG A 22 3.50 5.36 -11.38
C ARG A 22 4.03 5.32 -9.96
N GLU A 23 3.83 6.43 -9.26
CA GLU A 23 4.22 6.53 -7.85
C GLU A 23 3.09 6.00 -6.99
N PHE A 24 3.39 4.98 -6.22
CA PHE A 24 2.45 4.45 -5.24
C PHE A 24 2.91 4.91 -3.86
N ASN A 25 2.02 5.55 -3.14
CA ASN A 25 2.30 6.05 -1.79
C ASN A 25 1.66 5.12 -0.79
N PHE A 26 2.46 4.63 0.14
CA PHE A 26 2.01 3.67 1.14
C PHE A 26 2.07 4.31 2.51
N ARG A 27 1.02 4.14 3.29
CA ARG A 27 0.97 4.65 4.65
C ARG A 27 0.33 3.62 5.54
N LYS A 28 1.04 3.20 6.58
CA LYS A 28 0.51 2.24 7.52
C LYS A 28 -0.28 2.98 8.58
N PHE A 29 -1.48 2.51 8.85
CA PHE A 29 -2.30 3.06 9.92
C PHE A 29 -1.69 2.64 11.23
N LYS A 30 -1.49 3.61 12.12
CA LYS A 30 -0.97 3.29 13.42
C LYS A 30 -2.13 3.09 14.38
N GLY A 31 -1.88 2.31 15.42
CA GLY A 31 -2.88 2.05 16.43
C GLY A 31 -3.91 1.04 16.02
N ALA A 32 -3.85 0.57 14.80
CA ALA A 32 -4.76 -0.46 14.34
C ALA A 32 -4.30 -1.80 14.87
N GLN A 33 -5.26 -2.61 15.27
CA GLN A 33 -4.94 -3.95 15.70
C GLN A 33 -4.58 -4.83 14.53
N GLU A 34 -5.02 -4.44 13.34
CA GLU A 34 -4.74 -5.18 12.13
C GLU A 34 -3.66 -4.48 11.36
N ASP A 35 -2.91 -5.27 10.62
CA ASP A 35 -1.94 -4.70 9.69
C ASP A 35 -2.71 -4.18 8.49
N LEU A 36 -2.64 -2.87 8.31
CA LEU A 36 -3.40 -2.20 7.26
C LEU A 36 -2.58 -1.08 6.66
N PHE A 37 -2.53 -1.05 5.35
CA PHE A 37 -1.88 0.02 4.60
C PHE A 37 -2.92 0.76 3.79
N SER A 38 -2.78 2.08 3.74
CA SER A 38 -3.49 2.90 2.78
C SER A 38 -2.54 3.16 1.61
N VAL A 39 -3.01 2.92 0.40
CA VAL A 39 -2.19 3.09 -0.79
C VAL A 39 -2.89 4.07 -1.71
N ASP A 40 -2.13 5.02 -2.24
CA ASP A 40 -2.74 5.97 -3.17
C ASP A 40 -1.80 6.28 -4.32
N LEU A 41 -2.40 6.67 -5.43
CA LEU A 41 -1.68 7.06 -6.63
C LEU A 41 -2.60 7.94 -7.47
N SER A 42 -2.04 8.56 -8.49
CA SER A 42 -2.82 9.33 -9.44
C SER A 42 -2.94 8.57 -10.75
N ASP A 43 -4.13 8.62 -11.34
CA ASP A 43 -4.31 8.00 -12.64
C ASP A 43 -3.89 8.95 -13.76
N ASP A 44 -4.12 8.56 -15.01
CA ASP A 44 -3.67 9.35 -16.16
C ASP A 44 -4.35 10.69 -16.29
N ARG A 45 -5.50 10.83 -15.66
CA ARG A 45 -6.26 12.07 -15.70
C ARG A 45 -6.02 12.95 -14.48
N GLY A 46 -5.13 12.51 -13.60
CA GLY A 46 -4.86 13.25 -12.38
C GLY A 46 -5.83 12.95 -11.26
N ASN A 47 -6.72 11.99 -11.45
CA ASN A 47 -7.63 11.60 -10.38
C ASN A 47 -6.89 10.73 -9.38
N ARG A 48 -7.18 10.97 -8.10
CA ARG A 48 -6.53 10.21 -7.05
C ARG A 48 -7.29 8.93 -6.82
N ILE A 49 -6.54 7.84 -6.79
CA ILE A 49 -7.09 6.52 -6.46
C ILE A 49 -6.54 6.14 -5.10
N ILE A 50 -7.44 5.79 -4.18
CA ILE A 50 -7.04 5.39 -2.83
C ILE A 50 -7.65 4.04 -2.56
N PHE A 51 -6.83 3.10 -2.09
CA PHE A 51 -7.33 1.80 -1.70
C PHE A 51 -6.52 1.31 -0.52
N HIS A 52 -6.97 0.20 0.07
CA HIS A 52 -6.33 -0.32 1.27
C HIS A 52 -5.85 -1.73 1.03
N MET A 53 -4.78 -2.09 1.72
CA MET A 53 -4.26 -3.44 1.69
C MET A 53 -4.18 -3.94 3.12
N GLN A 54 -4.64 -5.16 3.33
CA GLN A 54 -4.65 -5.77 4.65
C GLN A 54 -3.86 -7.06 4.59
N LYS A 55 -3.34 -7.45 5.72
CA LYS A 55 -2.56 -8.67 5.79
C LYS A 55 -3.50 -9.84 6.03
N ASP A 56 -3.39 -10.83 5.17
CA ASP A 56 -4.18 -12.05 5.26
C ASP A 56 -3.20 -13.20 5.37
N GLY A 57 -3.00 -13.70 6.59
CA GLY A 57 -1.96 -14.66 6.83
C GLY A 57 -0.60 -14.01 6.68
N SER A 58 0.14 -14.40 5.68
CA SER A 58 1.47 -13.84 5.42
C SER A 58 1.49 -12.96 4.17
N THR A 59 0.33 -12.67 3.59
CA THR A 59 0.26 -11.95 2.33
C THR A 59 -0.54 -10.68 2.45
N TRP A 60 -0.03 -9.59 1.89
CA TRP A 60 -0.77 -8.34 1.82
C TRP A 60 -1.68 -8.37 0.62
N LYS A 61 -2.96 -8.15 0.84
CA LYS A 61 -3.97 -8.20 -0.20
C LYS A 61 -4.82 -6.96 -0.20
N ILE A 62 -5.29 -6.59 -1.38
CA ILE A 62 -6.23 -5.48 -1.51
C ILE A 62 -7.51 -5.88 -0.79
N THR A 63 -8.04 -4.95 0.01
CA THR A 63 -9.23 -5.20 0.80
C THR A 63 -10.39 -5.60 -0.12
N PRO A 64 -11.06 -6.71 0.16
CA PRO A 64 -12.01 -7.28 -0.80
C PRO A 64 -13.16 -6.38 -1.22
N GLN A 65 -13.61 -5.49 -0.35
CA GLN A 65 -14.75 -4.65 -0.69
C GLN A 65 -14.39 -3.46 -1.56
N GLU A 66 -13.10 -3.25 -1.81
CA GLU A 66 -12.69 -2.08 -2.54
C GLU A 66 -12.58 -2.39 -4.01
N GLU A 67 -13.10 -1.48 -4.82
CA GLU A 67 -13.03 -1.63 -6.25
C GLU A 67 -11.84 -0.83 -6.75
N VAL A 68 -10.93 -1.51 -7.41
CA VAL A 68 -9.78 -0.87 -8.02
C VAL A 68 -9.72 -1.26 -9.48
N PRO A 69 -9.10 -0.43 -10.32
CA PRO A 69 -8.92 -0.80 -11.71
C PRO A 69 -8.15 -2.11 -11.85
N VAL A 70 -8.45 -2.85 -12.91
CA VAL A 70 -7.80 -4.14 -13.14
C VAL A 70 -6.28 -4.00 -13.19
N TRP A 71 -5.79 -2.90 -13.77
CA TRP A 71 -4.35 -2.70 -13.88
C TRP A 71 -3.67 -2.49 -12.54
N ILE A 72 -4.44 -2.24 -11.46
CA ILE A 72 -3.91 -2.22 -10.11
C ILE A 72 -4.02 -3.62 -9.50
N SER A 73 -5.19 -4.25 -9.62
CA SER A 73 -5.37 -5.55 -8.99
C SER A 73 -4.44 -6.60 -9.58
N GLU A 74 -4.04 -6.44 -10.84
CA GLU A 74 -3.05 -7.34 -11.44
C GLU A 74 -1.70 -7.26 -10.75
N LYS A 75 -1.44 -6.17 -10.04
CA LYS A 75 -0.15 -5.96 -9.41
C LYS A 75 -0.18 -6.24 -7.91
N GLU A 76 -1.21 -6.92 -7.45
CA GLU A 76 -1.35 -7.18 -6.02
C GLU A 76 -0.14 -7.88 -5.45
N ASP A 77 0.39 -8.88 -6.17
CA ASP A 77 1.58 -9.59 -5.70
C ASP A 77 2.78 -8.67 -5.60
N LYS A 78 2.93 -7.79 -6.59
CA LYS A 78 4.05 -6.87 -6.58
C LYS A 78 3.93 -5.86 -5.45
N LEU A 79 2.70 -5.40 -5.20
CA LEU A 79 2.47 -4.48 -4.09
C LEU A 79 2.80 -5.15 -2.76
N HIS A 80 2.44 -6.42 -2.63
CA HIS A 80 2.82 -7.19 -1.45
C HIS A 80 4.33 -7.20 -1.27
N GLU A 81 5.07 -7.46 -2.35
CA GLU A 81 6.52 -7.50 -2.27
C GLU A 81 7.11 -6.17 -1.84
N LEU A 82 6.55 -5.08 -2.36
CA LEU A 82 7.05 -3.75 -2.00
C LEU A 82 6.84 -3.46 -0.52
N ILE A 83 5.70 -3.84 0.00
CA ILE A 83 5.42 -3.66 1.43
C ILE A 83 6.39 -4.49 2.27
N GLU A 84 6.59 -5.76 1.88
CA GLU A 84 7.47 -6.63 2.64
C GLU A 84 8.91 -6.13 2.61
N GLU A 85 9.37 -5.65 1.45
CA GLU A 85 10.70 -5.09 1.38
C GLU A 85 10.88 -3.93 2.35
N GLU A 86 9.89 -3.06 2.38
CA GLU A 86 10.01 -1.88 3.22
C GLU A 86 9.97 -2.25 4.71
N LEU A 87 9.12 -3.19 5.06
CA LEU A 87 9.02 -3.61 6.46
C LEU A 87 10.27 -4.33 6.93
N HIS A 88 10.99 -4.98 6.03
CA HIS A 88 12.19 -5.71 6.40
C HIS A 88 13.44 -4.84 6.46
N LYS A 89 13.33 -3.58 6.10
CA LYS A 89 14.47 -2.68 6.16
C LYS A 89 14.75 -2.20 7.58
N ILE A 90 13.85 -2.43 8.49
CA ILE A 90 13.96 -1.91 9.85
C ILE A 90 14.76 -2.83 10.73
#